data_fadbad746964f3caa07393adbaa08bb3
#
_entry.id   fadbad746964f3caa07393adbaa08bb3
#
_cell.length_a   1.000
_cell.length_b   1.000
_cell.length_c   1.000
_cell.angle_alpha   90.00
_cell.angle_beta   90.00
_cell.angle_gamma   90.00
#
_symmetry.space_group_name_H-M   'P 1'
#
loop_
_entity.id
_entity.type
_entity.pdbx_description
1 polymer ?
#
loop_
_entity_poly.entity_id
_entity_poly.type
_entity_poly.pdbx_seq_one_letter_code
_entity_poly.pdbx_strand_id
1 'polypeptide(L)'
;MCFSNIDIKKNKERCLELLRSTGREGMEDMIIELEKMGYFTAPASSYYHLNVEGGLVQHSLNVYDAAMVVWEGMKQFRPKLGSEVTKNNIIIASLLHDICKCDVYKKNTKQKRGLFNLREETSNYTASYDDFSMGHGEKSVILALSGGLEMYDSEMIAIRWHM
;
A
#
# COMPACT_ATOMS: atom_id res chain seq x y z
N MET A 1 4.49 6.24 20.74
CA MET A 1 4.08 4.82 20.65
C MET A 1 5.21 4.05 20.01
N CYS A 2 5.80 3.10 20.73
CA CYS A 2 6.87 2.25 20.20
C CYS A 2 6.19 1.31 19.19
N PHE A 3 6.49 1.45 17.90
CA PHE A 3 6.02 0.50 16.88
C PHE A 3 6.73 -0.82 17.17
N SER A 4 5.98 -1.81 17.61
CA SER A 4 6.41 -3.20 17.68
C SER A 4 7.03 -3.60 16.34
N ASN A 5 8.13 -4.34 16.37
CA ASN A 5 8.83 -4.83 15.18
C ASN A 5 7.83 -5.35 14.14
N ILE A 6 7.85 -4.72 12.94
CA ILE A 6 7.05 -5.20 11.81
C ILE A 6 7.63 -6.55 11.38
N ASP A 7 6.81 -7.57 11.38
CA ASP A 7 7.16 -8.88 10.82
C ASP A 7 6.93 -8.85 9.31
N ILE A 8 7.94 -8.40 8.58
CA ILE A 8 7.89 -8.24 7.11
C ILE A 8 7.56 -9.58 6.44
N LYS A 9 8.13 -10.69 6.92
CA LYS A 9 7.89 -12.01 6.34
C LYS A 9 6.43 -12.42 6.47
N LYS A 10 5.88 -12.32 7.67
CA LYS A 10 4.48 -12.65 7.95
C LYS A 10 3.52 -11.76 7.16
N ASN A 11 3.81 -10.46 7.09
CA ASN A 11 3.00 -9.51 6.33
C ASN A 11 3.03 -9.81 4.83
N LYS A 12 4.20 -10.13 4.28
CA LYS A 12 4.34 -10.53 2.90
C LYS A 12 3.54 -11.81 2.61
N GLU A 13 3.72 -12.86 3.41
CA GLU A 13 2.99 -14.12 3.24
C GLU A 13 1.46 -13.88 3.25
N ARG A 14 0.96 -13.13 4.23
CA ARG A 14 -0.47 -12.78 4.32
C ARG A 14 -0.96 -11.97 3.12
N CYS A 15 -0.18 -10.98 2.69
CA CYS A 15 -0.53 -10.16 1.53
C CYS A 15 -0.63 -11.00 0.26
N LEU A 16 0.35 -11.87 0.01
CA LEU A 16 0.36 -12.77 -1.14
C LEU A 16 -0.82 -13.76 -1.11
N GLU A 17 -1.14 -14.32 0.06
CA GLU A 17 -2.30 -15.21 0.23
C GLU A 17 -3.61 -14.47 -0.12
N LEU A 18 -3.79 -13.26 0.39
CA LEU A 18 -4.97 -12.44 0.09
C LEU A 18 -5.07 -12.11 -1.40
N LEU A 19 -3.99 -11.63 -2.02
CA LEU A 19 -3.98 -11.29 -3.45
C LEU A 19 -4.32 -12.51 -4.32
N ARG A 20 -3.67 -13.66 -4.08
CA ARG A 20 -3.96 -14.91 -4.79
C ARG A 20 -5.38 -15.42 -4.59
N SER A 21 -5.94 -15.21 -3.40
CA SER A 21 -7.31 -15.64 -3.09
C SER A 21 -8.37 -14.95 -3.94
N THR A 22 -8.04 -13.82 -4.58
CA THR A 22 -8.97 -13.11 -5.48
C THR A 22 -9.21 -13.85 -6.78
N GLY A 23 -8.28 -14.71 -7.22
CA GLY A 23 -8.33 -15.40 -8.52
C GLY A 23 -8.38 -14.45 -9.71
N ARG A 24 -7.93 -13.19 -9.53
CA ARG A 24 -7.99 -12.16 -10.57
C ARG A 24 -6.98 -12.45 -11.68
N GLU A 25 -7.40 -12.26 -12.95
CA GLU A 25 -6.50 -12.36 -14.10
C GLU A 25 -5.35 -11.36 -13.99
N GLY A 26 -4.12 -11.79 -14.30
CA GLY A 26 -2.91 -10.99 -14.18
C GLY A 26 -2.35 -10.87 -12.76
N MET A 27 -2.95 -11.52 -11.74
CA MET A 27 -2.51 -11.35 -10.35
C MET A 27 -1.08 -11.86 -10.10
N GLU A 28 -0.66 -12.97 -10.72
CA GLU A 28 0.72 -13.46 -10.54
C GLU A 28 1.73 -12.52 -11.19
N ASP A 29 1.42 -11.93 -12.34
CA ASP A 29 2.27 -10.92 -12.99
C ASP A 29 2.36 -9.66 -12.11
N MET A 30 1.23 -9.22 -11.55
CA MET A 30 1.21 -8.10 -10.61
C MET A 30 2.04 -8.39 -9.34
N ILE A 31 1.99 -9.60 -8.81
CA ILE A 31 2.81 -10.01 -7.65
C ILE A 31 4.31 -9.92 -7.99
N ILE A 32 4.71 -10.36 -9.18
CA ILE A 32 6.08 -10.24 -9.66
C ILE A 32 6.50 -8.76 -9.73
N GLU A 33 5.63 -7.88 -10.22
CA GLU A 33 5.91 -6.44 -10.27
C GLU A 33 6.00 -5.82 -8.86
N LEU A 34 5.14 -6.21 -7.91
CA LEU A 34 5.23 -5.77 -6.52
C LEU A 34 6.57 -6.15 -5.87
N GLU A 35 7.09 -7.35 -6.15
CA GLU A 35 8.41 -7.78 -5.70
C GLU A 35 9.53 -6.91 -6.30
N LYS A 36 9.51 -6.69 -7.62
CA LYS A 36 10.49 -5.86 -8.33
C LYS A 36 10.50 -4.41 -7.84
N MET A 37 9.32 -3.85 -7.58
CA MET A 37 9.17 -2.49 -7.06
C MET A 37 9.58 -2.36 -5.58
N GLY A 38 9.80 -3.46 -4.86
CA GLY A 38 10.16 -3.44 -3.45
C GLY A 38 8.97 -3.13 -2.50
N TYR A 39 7.74 -3.42 -2.92
CA TYR A 39 6.52 -3.15 -2.15
C TYR A 39 6.56 -3.68 -0.71
N PHE A 40 7.14 -4.87 -0.51
CA PHE A 40 7.19 -5.52 0.80
C PHE A 40 8.22 -4.92 1.75
N THR A 41 9.13 -4.09 1.27
CA THR A 41 10.18 -3.44 2.06
C THR A 41 10.05 -1.92 2.12
N ALA A 42 9.23 -1.33 1.24
CA ALA A 42 9.00 0.11 1.19
C ALA A 42 8.36 0.64 2.49
N PRO A 43 8.68 1.89 2.91
CA PRO A 43 7.97 2.58 3.98
C PRO A 43 6.62 3.11 3.51
N ALA A 44 5.66 3.29 4.43
CA ALA A 44 4.36 3.91 4.11
C ALA A 44 4.43 5.44 3.98
N SER A 45 5.43 6.06 4.61
CA SER A 45 5.63 7.50 4.58
C SER A 45 7.11 7.86 4.77
N SER A 46 7.49 9.10 4.46
CA SER A 46 8.84 9.59 4.72
C SER A 46 9.03 10.01 6.18
N TYR A 47 7.99 10.49 6.86
CA TYR A 47 8.12 11.10 8.19
C TYR A 47 7.07 10.66 9.20
N TYR A 48 5.85 10.36 8.74
CA TYR A 48 4.71 10.08 9.62
C TYR A 48 4.64 8.61 10.05
N HIS A 49 3.47 8.01 9.97
CA HIS A 49 3.24 6.63 10.38
C HIS A 49 3.99 5.63 9.50
N LEU A 50 4.49 4.56 10.10
CA LEU A 50 5.12 3.43 9.41
C LEU A 50 6.27 3.84 8.47
N ASN A 51 7.06 4.85 8.86
CA ASN A 51 8.26 5.30 8.14
C ASN A 51 9.46 4.36 8.36
N VAL A 52 9.22 3.07 8.30
CA VAL A 52 10.18 1.99 8.54
C VAL A 52 10.09 0.95 7.42
N GLU A 53 11.09 0.10 7.30
CA GLU A 53 11.10 -1.00 6.36
C GLU A 53 9.89 -1.92 6.56
N GLY A 54 9.20 -2.27 5.46
CA GLY A 54 7.93 -3.04 5.51
C GLY A 54 6.71 -2.23 5.95
N GLY A 55 6.85 -0.91 6.12
CA GLY A 55 5.76 -0.04 6.55
C GLY A 55 4.61 0.01 5.57
N LEU A 56 4.88 -0.04 4.25
CA LEU A 56 3.86 0.04 3.21
C LEU A 56 2.93 -1.18 3.22
N VAL A 57 3.48 -2.39 3.24
CA VAL A 57 2.65 -3.60 3.31
C VAL A 57 1.87 -3.68 4.62
N GLN A 58 2.47 -3.26 5.75
CA GLN A 58 1.75 -3.19 7.02
C GLN A 58 0.59 -2.19 6.96
N HIS A 59 0.81 -1.02 6.37
CA HIS A 59 -0.24 -0.02 6.15
C HIS A 59 -1.40 -0.60 5.33
N SER A 60 -1.09 -1.20 4.20
CA SER A 60 -2.09 -1.78 3.29
C SER A 60 -2.91 -2.90 3.95
N LEU A 61 -2.26 -3.75 4.75
CA LEU A 61 -2.96 -4.76 5.55
C LEU A 61 -3.86 -4.15 6.64
N ASN A 62 -3.43 -3.07 7.29
CA ASN A 62 -4.26 -2.35 8.26
C ASN A 62 -5.49 -1.73 7.60
N VAL A 63 -5.33 -1.16 6.39
CA VAL A 63 -6.44 -0.63 5.59
C VAL A 63 -7.41 -1.74 5.21
N TYR A 64 -6.90 -2.90 4.77
CA TYR A 64 -7.72 -4.07 4.48
C TYR A 64 -8.51 -4.53 5.70
N ASP A 65 -7.88 -4.68 6.85
CA ASP A 65 -8.55 -5.14 8.08
C ASP A 65 -9.66 -4.16 8.50
N ALA A 66 -9.39 -2.85 8.44
CA ALA A 66 -10.39 -1.83 8.74
C ALA A 66 -11.56 -1.85 7.74
N ALA A 67 -11.25 -1.95 6.43
CA ALA A 67 -12.27 -2.02 5.38
C ALA A 67 -13.17 -3.25 5.53
N MET A 68 -12.62 -4.40 5.91
CA MET A 68 -13.40 -5.62 6.16
C MET A 68 -14.36 -5.46 7.34
N VAL A 69 -13.94 -4.83 8.43
CA VAL A 69 -14.82 -4.55 9.59
C VAL A 69 -15.99 -3.65 9.17
N VAL A 70 -15.69 -2.58 8.42
CA VAL A 70 -16.72 -1.65 7.92
C VAL A 70 -17.69 -2.36 6.97
N TRP A 71 -17.16 -3.14 6.02
CA TRP A 71 -17.96 -3.85 5.03
C TRP A 71 -18.90 -4.87 5.68
N GLU A 72 -18.41 -5.68 6.62
CA GLU A 72 -19.23 -6.66 7.35
C GLU A 72 -20.32 -5.94 8.18
N GLY A 73 -19.99 -4.83 8.83
CA GLY A 73 -20.98 -4.02 9.56
C GLY A 73 -22.05 -3.42 8.64
N MET A 74 -21.63 -2.86 7.50
CA MET A 74 -22.55 -2.21 6.55
C MET A 74 -23.52 -3.20 5.88
N LYS A 75 -23.15 -4.46 5.68
CA LYS A 75 -24.05 -5.48 5.14
C LYS A 75 -25.31 -5.71 5.98
N GLN A 76 -25.24 -5.43 7.28
CA GLN A 76 -26.39 -5.52 8.17
C GLN A 76 -27.48 -4.48 7.83
N PHE A 77 -27.06 -3.31 7.33
CA PHE A 77 -27.96 -2.20 6.96
C PHE A 77 -28.26 -2.16 5.46
N ARG A 78 -27.36 -2.69 4.65
CA ARG A 78 -27.48 -2.76 3.19
C ARG A 78 -27.21 -4.21 2.70
N PRO A 79 -28.23 -5.10 2.76
CA PRO A 79 -28.02 -6.52 2.39
C PRO A 79 -27.48 -6.73 0.96
N LYS A 80 -27.77 -5.82 0.03
CA LYS A 80 -27.25 -5.88 -1.35
C LYS A 80 -25.78 -5.50 -1.47
N LEU A 81 -25.17 -4.91 -0.44
CA LEU A 81 -23.79 -4.44 -0.50
C LEU A 81 -22.80 -5.56 -0.85
N GLY A 82 -23.04 -6.78 -0.35
CA GLY A 82 -22.17 -7.93 -0.63
C GLY A 82 -22.17 -8.38 -2.09
N SER A 83 -23.20 -8.02 -2.89
CA SER A 83 -23.24 -8.24 -4.33
C SER A 83 -22.73 -7.04 -5.14
N GLU A 84 -22.80 -5.86 -4.58
CA GLU A 84 -22.30 -4.61 -5.19
C GLU A 84 -20.79 -4.46 -5.00
N VAL A 85 -20.30 -4.82 -3.80
CA VAL A 85 -18.87 -4.77 -3.43
C VAL A 85 -18.48 -6.13 -2.85
N THR A 86 -17.63 -6.83 -3.53
CA THR A 86 -17.15 -8.16 -3.10
C THR A 86 -15.91 -8.04 -2.20
N LYS A 87 -15.61 -9.12 -1.48
CA LYS A 87 -14.36 -9.21 -0.71
C LYS A 87 -13.12 -9.01 -1.61
N ASN A 88 -13.16 -9.51 -2.86
CA ASN A 88 -12.08 -9.37 -3.81
C ASN A 88 -11.82 -7.90 -4.17
N ASN A 89 -12.88 -7.09 -4.34
CA ASN A 89 -12.73 -5.66 -4.58
C ASN A 89 -12.04 -4.97 -3.39
N ILE A 90 -12.39 -5.35 -2.16
CA ILE A 90 -11.78 -4.78 -0.95
C ILE A 90 -10.31 -5.18 -0.86
N ILE A 91 -9.96 -6.45 -1.14
CA ILE A 91 -8.57 -6.92 -1.15
C ILE A 91 -7.74 -6.10 -2.13
N ILE A 92 -8.19 -6.03 -3.40
CA ILE A 92 -7.45 -5.33 -4.47
C ILE A 92 -7.31 -3.84 -4.13
N ALA A 93 -8.41 -3.16 -3.81
CA ALA A 93 -8.37 -1.75 -3.50
C ALA A 93 -7.47 -1.45 -2.28
N SER A 94 -7.63 -2.20 -1.17
CA SER A 94 -6.86 -1.93 0.05
C SER A 94 -5.39 -2.26 -0.06
N LEU A 95 -5.02 -3.35 -0.77
CA LEU A 95 -3.62 -3.76 -0.86
C LEU A 95 -2.84 -2.98 -1.92
N LEU A 96 -3.53 -2.44 -2.94
CA LEU A 96 -2.86 -1.77 -4.06
C LEU A 96 -3.04 -0.24 -4.10
N HIS A 97 -3.81 0.38 -3.17
CA HIS A 97 -4.09 1.82 -3.24
C HIS A 97 -2.84 2.71 -3.25
N ASP A 98 -1.80 2.28 -2.59
CA ASP A 98 -0.58 3.05 -2.34
C ASP A 98 0.68 2.44 -2.99
N ILE A 99 0.55 1.53 -3.97
CA ILE A 99 1.72 0.90 -4.62
C ILE A 99 2.65 1.90 -5.29
N CYS A 100 2.17 3.07 -5.64
CA CYS A 100 2.97 4.18 -6.15
C CYS A 100 4.05 4.65 -5.17
N LYS A 101 3.93 4.33 -3.87
CA LYS A 101 4.90 4.72 -2.85
C LYS A 101 6.18 3.88 -2.86
N CYS A 102 6.21 2.78 -3.60
CA CYS A 102 7.38 1.89 -3.67
C CYS A 102 8.65 2.60 -4.15
N ASP A 103 8.53 3.52 -5.09
CA ASP A 103 9.65 4.24 -5.71
C ASP A 103 9.81 5.68 -5.21
N VAL A 104 8.84 6.19 -4.45
CA VAL A 104 8.83 7.58 -3.98
C VAL A 104 9.80 7.81 -2.81
N TYR A 105 9.98 6.83 -1.94
CA TYR A 105 10.76 7.01 -0.71
C TYR A 105 12.16 6.41 -0.82
N LYS A 106 13.19 7.27 -0.80
CA LYS A 106 14.60 6.88 -0.80
C LYS A 106 15.17 6.95 0.61
N LYS A 107 15.89 5.90 1.03
CA LYS A 107 16.51 5.82 2.36
C LYS A 107 17.60 6.90 2.52
N ASN A 108 17.55 7.68 3.57
CA ASN A 108 18.56 8.66 3.87
C ASN A 108 19.85 7.98 4.32
N THR A 109 20.92 8.13 3.54
CA THR A 109 22.26 7.58 3.85
C THR A 109 23.12 8.54 4.66
N LYS A 110 22.72 9.81 4.79
CA LYS A 110 23.49 10.85 5.50
C LYS A 110 22.73 11.30 6.74
N GLN A 111 23.31 11.06 7.93
CA GLN A 111 22.91 11.77 9.14
C GLN A 111 23.40 13.22 9.00
N LYS A 112 22.50 14.19 8.93
CA LYS A 112 22.87 15.60 9.06
C LYS A 112 23.32 15.84 10.50
N ARG A 113 24.58 16.25 10.70
CA ARG A 113 25.01 16.82 11.95
C ARG A 113 24.48 18.26 12.00
N GLY A 114 23.58 18.53 12.93
CA GLY A 114 23.12 19.89 13.20
C GLY A 114 24.23 20.79 13.73
N LEU A 115 24.08 22.09 13.58
CA LEU A 115 24.92 23.08 14.25
C LEU A 115 24.81 22.81 15.76
N PHE A 116 25.93 22.77 16.47
CA PHE A 116 26.04 22.43 17.90
C PHE A 116 25.93 20.96 18.30
N ASN A 117 26.17 19.99 17.40
CA ASN A 117 26.11 18.54 17.72
C ASN A 117 24.74 18.04 18.28
N LEU A 118 23.68 18.82 18.17
CA LEU A 118 22.34 18.36 18.44
C LEU A 118 21.92 17.41 17.32
N ARG A 119 21.47 16.19 17.65
CA ARG A 119 20.86 15.27 16.70
C ARG A 119 19.52 15.89 16.26
N GLU A 120 19.49 16.47 15.07
CA GLU A 120 18.19 16.66 14.41
C GLU A 120 17.63 15.27 14.12
N GLU A 121 16.41 14.99 14.56
CA GLU A 121 15.66 13.81 14.13
C GLU A 121 15.38 13.95 12.64
N THR A 122 16.31 13.47 11.83
CA THR A 122 16.11 13.40 10.39
C THR A 122 15.27 12.16 10.09
N SER A 123 14.23 12.33 9.29
CA SER A 123 13.45 11.20 8.75
C SER A 123 14.37 10.14 8.14
N ASN A 124 14.04 8.88 8.35
CA ASN A 124 14.77 7.76 7.76
C ASN A 124 14.70 7.74 6.23
N TYR A 125 13.72 8.42 5.65
CA TYR A 125 13.43 8.44 4.22
C TYR A 125 13.18 9.86 3.72
N THR A 126 13.55 10.12 2.47
CA THR A 126 13.23 11.35 1.75
C THR A 126 12.29 11.02 0.60
N ALA A 127 11.24 11.82 0.41
CA ALA A 127 10.37 11.70 -0.75
C ALA A 127 11.04 12.32 -1.99
N SER A 128 10.97 11.62 -3.12
CA SER A 128 11.38 12.09 -4.44
C SER A 128 10.23 11.82 -5.40
N TYR A 129 9.71 12.90 -6.01
CA TYR A 129 8.58 12.83 -6.95
C TYR A 129 9.03 13.08 -8.39
N ASP A 130 10.34 12.97 -8.67
CA ASP A 130 10.95 13.44 -9.91
C ASP A 130 10.53 12.64 -11.15
N ASP A 131 10.14 11.36 -10.96
CA ASP A 131 9.97 10.45 -12.08
C ASP A 131 8.52 10.31 -12.58
N PHE A 132 7.51 10.86 -11.88
CA PHE A 132 6.11 10.71 -12.27
C PHE A 132 5.17 11.72 -11.59
N SER A 133 4.89 12.83 -12.26
CA SER A 133 4.06 13.93 -11.75
C SER A 133 2.57 13.65 -11.91
N MET A 134 2.00 12.73 -11.14
CA MET A 134 0.53 12.57 -11.06
C MET A 134 0.11 12.20 -9.63
N GLY A 135 -1.19 12.25 -9.35
CA GLY A 135 -1.74 11.92 -8.04
C GLY A 135 -1.43 10.47 -7.64
N HIS A 136 -1.35 10.24 -6.33
CA HIS A 136 -1.01 8.90 -5.79
C HIS A 136 -1.99 7.82 -6.26
N GLY A 137 -3.29 8.12 -6.24
CA GLY A 137 -4.31 7.16 -6.65
C GLY A 137 -4.21 6.81 -8.12
N GLU A 138 -4.05 7.82 -9.01
CA GLU A 138 -3.88 7.61 -10.45
C GLU A 138 -2.65 6.77 -10.75
N LYS A 139 -1.52 7.11 -10.13
CA LYS A 139 -0.27 6.37 -10.33
C LYS A 139 -0.43 4.92 -9.90
N SER A 140 -1.10 4.66 -8.76
CA SER A 140 -1.34 3.30 -8.28
C SER A 140 -2.20 2.49 -9.25
N VAL A 141 -3.28 3.07 -9.79
CA VAL A 141 -4.12 2.41 -10.80
C VAL A 141 -3.30 2.09 -12.06
N ILE A 142 -2.52 3.06 -12.57
CA ILE A 142 -1.70 2.86 -13.77
C ILE A 142 -0.66 1.76 -13.55
N LEU A 143 -0.01 1.74 -12.40
CA LEU A 143 0.98 0.69 -12.08
C LEU A 143 0.32 -0.70 -12.01
N ALA A 144 -0.87 -0.82 -11.42
CA ALA A 144 -1.59 -2.08 -11.36
C ALA A 144 -1.99 -2.59 -12.75
N LEU A 145 -2.55 -1.71 -13.59
CA LEU A 145 -2.91 -2.04 -14.97
C LEU A 145 -1.67 -2.39 -15.82
N SER A 146 -0.59 -1.63 -15.67
CA SER A 146 0.68 -1.88 -16.38
C SER A 146 1.35 -3.19 -15.93
N GLY A 147 1.11 -3.60 -14.68
CA GLY A 147 1.52 -4.89 -14.15
C GLY A 147 0.65 -6.06 -14.66
N GLY A 148 -0.30 -5.81 -15.55
CA GLY A 148 -1.14 -6.83 -16.19
C GLY A 148 -2.38 -7.22 -15.39
N LEU A 149 -2.66 -6.56 -14.25
CA LEU A 149 -3.82 -6.89 -13.43
C LEU A 149 -5.12 -6.45 -14.11
N GLU A 150 -6.07 -7.37 -14.27
CA GLU A 150 -7.44 -7.01 -14.58
C GLU A 150 -8.06 -6.26 -13.39
N MET A 151 -8.63 -5.08 -13.63
CA MET A 151 -9.27 -4.26 -12.61
C MET A 151 -10.70 -3.87 -13.00
N TYR A 152 -11.59 -3.84 -12.02
CA TYR A 152 -12.94 -3.33 -12.21
C TYR A 152 -13.02 -1.84 -11.88
N ASP A 153 -13.97 -1.13 -12.51
CA ASP A 153 -14.18 0.30 -12.31
C ASP A 153 -14.29 0.69 -10.84
N SER A 154 -14.98 -0.14 -10.03
CA SER A 154 -15.14 0.12 -8.60
C SER A 154 -13.81 0.11 -7.83
N GLU A 155 -12.87 -0.76 -8.20
CA GLU A 155 -11.53 -0.83 -7.62
C GLU A 155 -10.68 0.38 -8.03
N MET A 156 -10.70 0.68 -9.34
CA MET A 156 -9.99 1.85 -9.88
C MET A 156 -10.48 3.15 -9.25
N ILE A 157 -11.80 3.33 -9.12
CA ILE A 157 -12.40 4.51 -8.48
C ILE A 157 -12.02 4.56 -6.99
N ALA A 158 -12.09 3.45 -6.26
CA ALA A 158 -11.72 3.39 -4.86
C ALA A 158 -10.24 3.76 -4.65
N ILE A 159 -9.34 3.24 -5.48
CA ILE A 159 -7.91 3.57 -5.44
C ILE A 159 -7.69 5.03 -5.86
N ARG A 160 -8.36 5.51 -6.91
CA ARG A 160 -8.20 6.87 -7.42
C ARG A 160 -8.57 7.93 -6.38
N TRP A 161 -9.60 7.69 -5.59
CA TRP A 161 -10.19 8.68 -4.69
C TRP A 161 -9.97 8.37 -3.20
N HIS A 162 -9.00 7.54 -2.84
CA HIS A 162 -8.74 7.17 -1.45
C HIS A 162 -8.16 8.31 -0.59
N MET A 163 -7.73 9.41 -1.22
CA MET A 163 -7.21 10.62 -0.56
C MET A 163 -8.15 11.81 -0.72
#